data_aeaca29230e59b5a108655ce7c675f8b
#
_entry.id   aeaca29230e59b5a108655ce7c675f8b
#
_cell.length_a   1.000
_cell.length_b   1.000
_cell.length_c   1.000
_cell.angle_alpha   90.00
_cell.angle_beta   90.00
_cell.angle_gamma   90.00
#
_symmetry.space_group_name_H-M   'P 1'
#
loop_
_entity.id
_entity.type
_entity.pdbx_description
1 polymer ?
#
loop_
_entity_poly.entity_id
_entity_poly.type
_entity_poly.pdbx_seq_one_letter_code
_entity_poly.pdbx_strand_id
1 'polypeptide(L)'
;MDYGLFTMPSHPPERGLNDGHQWDLQTLRWADELGFSEAWIGEHHTAPWEPHPAPDLLVAQSLMQTSRMRIGPGGFLMPYHHPAELANRVAMLDHLAQGRLNFGVAASGLPSDWAMFNVDGNSGQHREMTREALDIVLRLWGPEAEFDYKGKYWHVTKTGTMIETLRPHIMPLQRPHPPIGVAGVSKGSDTLKLAGERGFWPMSLNLNPAYVASHWESVEIGAARTGRTPRRADWRLVREIFIADTDAEAMRLSAGSMMGRMMREYFLPLLAFFGFTEFLKHRPDVPDADVTPEYCARHNWLVGSPATVADRLHAIYEQVGGFGTLLLFCFDYADNPAAWHHSMELLAHEVMPRFKALVPK
;
A
#
# COMPACT_ATOMS: atom_id res chain seq x y z
N MET A 1 5.61 10.95 14.09
CA MET A 1 5.12 9.84 13.22
C MET A 1 3.76 10.24 12.68
N ASP A 2 3.56 10.07 11.37
CA ASP A 2 2.26 10.25 10.71
C ASP A 2 1.48 8.94 10.66
N TYR A 3 0.19 9.02 10.30
CA TYR A 3 -0.66 7.85 10.14
C TYR A 3 -1.62 8.01 8.96
N GLY A 4 -1.94 6.89 8.33
CA GLY A 4 -2.76 6.82 7.13
C GLY A 4 -3.50 5.50 7.00
N LEU A 5 -4.12 5.27 5.85
CA LEU A 5 -4.79 4.03 5.49
C LEU A 5 -4.03 3.28 4.39
N PHE A 6 -4.15 1.97 4.42
CA PHE A 6 -3.86 1.09 3.31
C PHE A 6 -5.06 0.17 3.10
N THR A 7 -5.70 0.28 1.96
CA THR A 7 -6.83 -0.59 1.63
C THR A 7 -6.55 -1.39 0.35
N MET A 8 -6.77 -2.69 0.45
CA MET A 8 -6.81 -3.59 -0.71
C MET A 8 -8.25 -3.81 -1.17
N PRO A 9 -9.16 -2.86 -1.02
CA PRO A 9 -10.63 -3.00 -0.96
C PRO A 9 -11.09 -4.44 -0.70
N SER A 10 -10.93 -4.87 0.56
CA SER A 10 -11.09 -6.27 0.96
C SER A 10 -12.48 -6.51 1.50
N HIS A 11 -13.26 -7.32 0.76
CA HIS A 11 -14.66 -7.60 1.06
C HIS A 11 -14.92 -9.11 1.05
N PRO A 12 -15.84 -9.63 1.89
CA PRO A 12 -16.25 -11.02 1.77
C PRO A 12 -16.88 -11.26 0.38
N PRO A 13 -16.61 -12.42 -0.28
CA PRO A 13 -17.02 -12.67 -1.66
C PRO A 13 -18.53 -12.53 -1.95
N GLU A 14 -19.36 -12.62 -0.92
CA GLU A 14 -20.81 -12.40 -1.03
C GLU A 14 -21.22 -10.92 -0.95
N ARG A 15 -20.31 -10.02 -0.60
CA ARG A 15 -20.58 -8.57 -0.58
C ARG A 15 -20.77 -8.07 -2.01
N GLY A 16 -21.85 -7.36 -2.28
CA GLY A 16 -22.05 -6.71 -3.58
C GLY A 16 -20.91 -5.71 -3.88
N LEU A 17 -20.41 -5.69 -5.11
CA LEU A 17 -19.29 -4.81 -5.48
C LEU A 17 -19.56 -3.34 -5.18
N ASN A 18 -20.79 -2.86 -5.43
CA ASN A 18 -21.15 -1.48 -5.10
C ASN A 18 -21.20 -1.24 -3.57
N ASP A 19 -21.67 -2.21 -2.80
CA ASP A 19 -21.78 -2.05 -1.35
C ASP A 19 -20.39 -2.02 -0.71
N GLY A 20 -19.47 -2.87 -1.17
CA GLY A 20 -18.06 -2.81 -0.79
C GLY A 20 -17.42 -1.46 -1.15
N HIS A 21 -17.64 -1.00 -2.37
CA HIS A 21 -17.13 0.30 -2.82
C HIS A 21 -17.68 1.48 -1.98
N GLN A 22 -18.97 1.45 -1.60
CA GLN A 22 -19.54 2.47 -0.70
C GLN A 22 -18.94 2.40 0.70
N TRP A 23 -18.63 1.20 1.20
CA TRP A 23 -17.90 1.01 2.44
C TRP A 23 -16.50 1.64 2.40
N ASP A 24 -15.74 1.40 1.32
CA ASP A 24 -14.42 1.99 1.14
C ASP A 24 -14.48 3.51 1.12
N LEU A 25 -15.41 4.09 0.37
CA LEU A 25 -15.63 5.54 0.34
C LEU A 25 -15.98 6.09 1.72
N GLN A 26 -16.79 5.37 2.49
CA GLN A 26 -17.14 5.79 3.86
C GLN A 26 -15.91 5.77 4.77
N THR A 27 -15.09 4.72 4.68
CA THR A 27 -13.87 4.61 5.48
C THR A 27 -12.87 5.73 5.14
N LEU A 28 -12.73 6.06 3.86
CA LEU A 28 -11.87 7.17 3.42
C LEU A 28 -12.36 8.55 3.89
N ARG A 29 -13.68 8.77 3.95
CA ARG A 29 -14.26 10.00 4.54
C ARG A 29 -13.92 10.11 6.02
N TRP A 30 -14.17 9.06 6.79
CA TRP A 30 -13.83 9.03 8.21
C TRP A 30 -12.35 9.29 8.46
N ALA A 31 -11.49 8.70 7.64
CA ALA A 31 -10.06 8.95 7.75
C ALA A 31 -9.68 10.42 7.54
N ASP A 32 -10.25 11.08 6.52
CA ASP A 32 -10.02 12.52 6.28
C ASP A 32 -10.54 13.37 7.45
N GLU A 33 -11.72 13.05 7.98
CA GLU A 33 -12.34 13.71 9.14
C GLU A 33 -11.51 13.54 10.42
N LEU A 34 -10.91 12.36 10.62
CA LEU A 34 -10.08 12.03 11.78
C LEU A 34 -8.62 12.48 11.63
N GLY A 35 -8.26 13.11 10.53
CA GLY A 35 -6.94 13.69 10.33
C GLY A 35 -5.85 12.70 9.90
N PHE A 36 -6.21 11.57 9.30
CA PHE A 36 -5.25 10.72 8.64
C PHE A 36 -4.55 11.49 7.51
N SER A 37 -3.25 11.30 7.36
CA SER A 37 -2.44 12.10 6.44
C SER A 37 -2.48 11.58 5.00
N GLU A 38 -2.64 10.27 4.81
CA GLU A 38 -2.59 9.64 3.50
C GLU A 38 -3.44 8.36 3.44
N ALA A 39 -3.88 7.98 2.22
CA ALA A 39 -4.51 6.71 1.94
C ALA A 39 -3.94 6.09 0.65
N TRP A 40 -3.77 4.77 0.67
CA TRP A 40 -3.23 3.97 -0.42
C TRP A 40 -4.22 2.87 -0.78
N ILE A 41 -4.58 2.78 -2.07
CA ILE A 41 -5.62 1.87 -2.58
C ILE A 41 -4.99 0.84 -3.50
N GLY A 42 -5.09 -0.44 -3.15
CA GLY A 42 -4.49 -1.54 -3.88
C GLY A 42 -5.26 -1.93 -5.15
N GLU A 43 -4.61 -2.77 -5.97
CA GLU A 43 -5.13 -3.29 -7.23
C GLU A 43 -4.99 -4.82 -7.27
N HIS A 44 -6.11 -5.53 -7.50
CA HIS A 44 -6.14 -6.97 -7.82
C HIS A 44 -7.23 -7.27 -8.84
N HIS A 45 -6.99 -8.30 -9.67
CA HIS A 45 -7.90 -8.65 -10.77
C HIS A 45 -8.60 -9.99 -10.56
N THR A 46 -7.99 -10.91 -9.84
CA THR A 46 -8.46 -12.29 -9.70
C THR A 46 -8.64 -12.77 -8.26
N ALA A 47 -8.63 -11.86 -7.31
CA ALA A 47 -8.82 -12.15 -5.89
C ALA A 47 -10.28 -11.90 -5.49
N PRO A 48 -11.12 -12.94 -5.23
CA PRO A 48 -12.52 -12.73 -4.85
C PRO A 48 -12.73 -11.91 -3.57
N TRP A 49 -11.75 -11.94 -2.66
CA TRP A 49 -11.74 -11.12 -1.44
C TRP A 49 -11.27 -9.68 -1.67
N GLU A 50 -10.62 -9.40 -2.79
CA GLU A 50 -10.07 -8.09 -3.14
C GLU A 50 -10.45 -7.72 -4.58
N PRO A 51 -11.76 -7.60 -4.87
CA PRO A 51 -12.27 -7.45 -6.24
C PRO A 51 -12.12 -6.01 -6.73
N HIS A 52 -10.89 -5.50 -6.81
CA HIS A 52 -10.62 -4.10 -7.09
C HIS A 52 -9.57 -3.90 -8.20
N PRO A 53 -9.97 -4.03 -9.49
CA PRO A 53 -9.05 -3.95 -10.63
C PRO A 53 -8.69 -2.52 -11.07
N ALA A 54 -9.31 -1.49 -10.51
CA ALA A 54 -9.17 -0.11 -10.97
C ALA A 54 -9.09 0.89 -9.80
N PRO A 55 -7.95 0.96 -9.10
CA PRO A 55 -7.79 1.80 -7.91
C PRO A 55 -8.01 3.29 -8.18
N ASP A 56 -7.74 3.74 -9.38
CA ASP A 56 -7.96 5.12 -9.83
C ASP A 56 -9.43 5.55 -9.82
N LEU A 57 -10.37 4.62 -10.00
CA LEU A 57 -11.81 4.94 -9.92
C LEU A 57 -12.22 5.28 -8.49
N LEU A 58 -11.73 4.52 -7.50
CA LEU A 58 -11.97 4.81 -6.09
C LEU A 58 -11.21 6.07 -5.64
N VAL A 59 -9.96 6.25 -6.11
CA VAL A 59 -9.18 7.47 -5.88
C VAL A 59 -9.96 8.69 -6.39
N ALA A 60 -10.42 8.69 -7.64
CA ALA A 60 -11.14 9.82 -8.23
C ALA A 60 -12.42 10.18 -7.46
N GLN A 61 -13.19 9.17 -7.01
CA GLN A 61 -14.40 9.41 -6.23
C GLN A 61 -14.09 9.90 -4.81
N SER A 62 -13.07 9.35 -4.15
CA SER A 62 -12.69 9.76 -2.80
C SER A 62 -12.10 11.18 -2.76
N LEU A 63 -11.41 11.62 -3.81
CA LEU A 63 -10.92 13.00 -3.93
C LEU A 63 -12.05 14.05 -3.89
N MET A 64 -13.25 13.69 -4.38
CA MET A 64 -14.43 14.56 -4.31
C MET A 64 -15.09 14.58 -2.93
N GLN A 65 -14.75 13.64 -2.05
CA GLN A 65 -15.36 13.44 -0.74
C GLN A 65 -14.42 13.74 0.44
N THR A 66 -13.16 14.07 0.12
CA THR A 66 -12.10 14.38 1.08
C THR A 66 -11.46 15.72 0.75
N SER A 67 -10.86 16.37 1.74
CA SER A 67 -10.32 17.73 1.57
C SER A 67 -8.86 17.91 1.96
N ARG A 68 -8.31 17.05 2.82
CA ARG A 68 -6.99 17.20 3.41
C ARG A 68 -6.05 16.04 3.10
N MET A 69 -6.56 14.83 3.20
CA MET A 69 -5.78 13.62 3.07
C MET A 69 -5.21 13.47 1.65
N ARG A 70 -3.96 13.05 1.56
CA ARG A 70 -3.37 12.61 0.29
C ARG A 70 -3.90 11.22 -0.05
N ILE A 71 -4.25 10.98 -1.31
CA ILE A 71 -4.81 9.69 -1.73
C ILE A 71 -4.11 9.23 -3.00
N GLY A 72 -3.87 7.94 -3.12
CA GLY A 72 -3.31 7.39 -4.34
C GLY A 72 -3.45 5.87 -4.44
N PRO A 73 -3.20 5.30 -5.62
CA PRO A 73 -3.08 3.84 -5.75
C PRO A 73 -1.97 3.34 -4.84
N GLY A 74 -2.13 2.14 -4.26
CA GLY A 74 -1.22 1.59 -3.28
C GLY A 74 -0.58 0.22 -3.59
N GLY A 75 -0.32 -0.15 -4.93
CA GLY A 75 -0.07 0.68 -6.09
C GLY A 75 -0.72 0.16 -7.36
N PHE A 76 -0.53 0.89 -8.43
CA PHE A 76 -0.75 0.32 -9.75
C PHE A 76 0.18 -0.86 -10.01
N LEU A 77 -0.41 -1.95 -10.52
CA LEU A 77 0.36 -3.12 -10.95
C LEU A 77 0.96 -2.85 -12.33
N MET A 78 2.11 -2.21 -12.34
CA MET A 78 2.75 -1.64 -13.53
C MET A 78 2.79 -2.57 -14.76
N PRO A 79 2.98 -3.91 -14.61
CA PRO A 79 3.01 -4.82 -15.76
C PRO A 79 1.70 -4.89 -16.56
N TYR A 80 0.58 -4.48 -15.97
CA TYR A 80 -0.75 -4.60 -16.57
C TYR A 80 -1.24 -3.33 -17.25
N HIS A 81 -0.50 -2.24 -17.15
CA HIS A 81 -0.84 -0.94 -17.70
C HIS A 81 0.14 -0.54 -18.79
N HIS A 82 -0.39 -0.01 -19.91
CA HIS A 82 0.48 0.61 -20.89
C HIS A 82 1.07 1.91 -20.32
N PRO A 83 2.40 2.10 -20.27
CA PRO A 83 3.01 3.20 -19.52
C PRO A 83 2.62 4.59 -20.02
N ALA A 84 2.36 4.77 -21.31
CA ALA A 84 1.93 6.08 -21.84
C ALA A 84 0.49 6.42 -21.43
N GLU A 85 -0.41 5.43 -21.39
CA GLU A 85 -1.78 5.60 -20.91
C GLU A 85 -1.77 5.89 -19.41
N LEU A 86 -1.01 5.12 -18.64
CA LEU A 86 -0.87 5.30 -17.20
C LEU A 86 -0.30 6.67 -16.85
N ALA A 87 0.72 7.15 -17.57
CA ALA A 87 1.30 8.48 -17.37
C ALA A 87 0.25 9.60 -17.52
N ASN A 88 -0.60 9.51 -18.55
CA ASN A 88 -1.67 10.49 -18.76
C ASN A 88 -2.74 10.40 -17.66
N ARG A 89 -3.14 9.21 -17.28
CA ARG A 89 -4.18 8.97 -16.27
C ARG A 89 -3.74 9.45 -14.88
N VAL A 90 -2.51 9.14 -14.48
CA VAL A 90 -1.94 9.62 -13.22
C VAL A 90 -1.77 11.14 -13.22
N ALA A 91 -1.29 11.73 -14.32
CA ALA A 91 -1.19 13.18 -14.43
C ALA A 91 -2.57 13.86 -14.33
N MET A 92 -3.60 13.30 -14.97
CA MET A 92 -4.97 13.81 -14.85
C MET A 92 -5.50 13.71 -13.42
N LEU A 93 -5.28 12.58 -12.75
CA LEU A 93 -5.65 12.41 -11.33
C LEU A 93 -4.96 13.43 -10.43
N ASP A 94 -3.70 13.77 -10.71
CA ASP A 94 -2.96 14.76 -9.91
C ASP A 94 -3.55 16.17 -10.04
N HIS A 95 -4.06 16.53 -11.21
CA HIS A 95 -4.83 17.77 -11.40
C HIS A 95 -6.17 17.73 -10.66
N LEU A 96 -6.91 16.62 -10.72
CA LEU A 96 -8.17 16.44 -9.97
C LEU A 96 -7.92 16.48 -8.46
N ALA A 97 -6.81 15.91 -8.00
CA ALA A 97 -6.39 15.92 -6.61
C ALA A 97 -5.86 17.27 -6.12
N GLN A 98 -5.61 18.22 -7.04
CA GLN A 98 -4.99 19.50 -6.71
C GLN A 98 -3.70 19.36 -5.91
N GLY A 99 -2.83 18.40 -6.30
CA GLY A 99 -1.55 18.13 -5.67
C GLY A 99 -1.63 17.21 -4.43
N ARG A 100 -2.80 16.64 -4.11
CA ARG A 100 -2.95 15.65 -3.03
C ARG A 100 -2.76 14.20 -3.52
N LEU A 101 -2.41 13.98 -4.78
CA LEU A 101 -2.15 12.63 -5.29
C LEU A 101 -0.82 12.09 -4.78
N ASN A 102 -0.83 10.81 -4.38
CA ASN A 102 0.33 9.94 -4.32
C ASN A 102 0.30 8.95 -5.50
N PHE A 103 1.46 8.50 -5.96
CA PHE A 103 1.57 7.52 -7.03
C PHE A 103 2.23 6.24 -6.50
N GLY A 104 1.42 5.24 -6.18
CA GLY A 104 1.93 3.95 -5.75
C GLY A 104 2.23 3.03 -6.92
N VAL A 105 3.31 2.28 -6.79
CA VAL A 105 3.87 1.37 -7.80
C VAL A 105 4.08 -0.01 -7.19
N ALA A 106 3.61 -1.05 -7.85
CA ALA A 106 3.81 -2.44 -7.47
C ALA A 106 4.04 -3.33 -8.70
N ALA A 107 4.65 -4.51 -8.45
CA ALA A 107 5.01 -5.42 -9.52
C ALA A 107 3.99 -6.55 -9.73
N SER A 108 2.92 -6.61 -8.92
CA SER A 108 2.02 -7.74 -8.80
C SER A 108 2.63 -8.96 -8.07
N GLY A 109 1.76 -9.79 -7.48
CA GLY A 109 2.17 -10.97 -6.71
C GLY A 109 1.27 -12.18 -6.92
N LEU A 110 0.10 -12.06 -7.58
CA LEU A 110 -0.84 -13.17 -7.76
C LEU A 110 -0.59 -13.90 -9.09
N PRO A 111 -0.34 -15.23 -9.05
CA PRO A 111 -0.14 -16.02 -10.27
C PRO A 111 -1.34 -16.01 -11.22
N SER A 112 -2.55 -15.90 -10.69
CA SER A 112 -3.76 -15.80 -11.49
C SER A 112 -3.87 -14.47 -12.24
N ASP A 113 -3.42 -13.36 -11.64
CA ASP A 113 -3.29 -12.07 -12.33
C ASP A 113 -2.22 -12.17 -13.43
N TRP A 114 -1.05 -12.79 -13.14
CA TRP A 114 -0.02 -13.01 -14.16
C TRP A 114 -0.56 -13.78 -15.37
N ALA A 115 -1.32 -14.84 -15.12
CA ALA A 115 -1.93 -15.63 -16.19
C ALA A 115 -2.93 -14.83 -17.01
N MET A 116 -3.77 -14.02 -16.37
CA MET A 116 -4.76 -13.16 -17.03
C MET A 116 -4.10 -12.16 -18.00
N PHE A 117 -2.98 -11.59 -17.60
CA PHE A 117 -2.25 -10.58 -18.39
C PHE A 117 -1.07 -11.15 -19.19
N ASN A 118 -0.92 -12.47 -19.24
CA ASN A 118 0.16 -13.15 -19.97
C ASN A 118 1.56 -12.65 -19.55
N VAL A 119 1.78 -12.51 -18.24
CA VAL A 119 3.05 -12.10 -17.63
C VAL A 119 3.70 -13.30 -16.97
N ASP A 120 4.97 -13.57 -17.24
CA ASP A 120 5.72 -14.64 -16.57
C ASP A 120 6.30 -14.15 -15.23
N GLY A 121 5.46 -14.23 -14.18
CA GLY A 121 5.89 -13.86 -12.84
C GLY A 121 6.98 -14.75 -12.25
N ASN A 122 7.06 -16.03 -12.66
CA ASN A 122 8.04 -16.99 -12.15
C ASN A 122 9.47 -16.66 -12.63
N SER A 123 9.62 -16.15 -13.86
CA SER A 123 10.92 -15.69 -14.38
C SER A 123 11.37 -14.33 -13.84
N GLY A 124 10.49 -13.63 -13.13
CA GLY A 124 10.71 -12.25 -12.68
C GLY A 124 10.39 -11.18 -13.72
N GLN A 125 9.78 -11.55 -14.85
CA GLN A 125 9.37 -10.62 -15.91
C GLN A 125 8.56 -9.44 -15.37
N HIS A 126 7.62 -9.68 -14.46
CA HIS A 126 6.80 -8.65 -13.82
C HIS A 126 7.64 -7.53 -13.17
N ARG A 127 8.80 -7.86 -12.59
CA ARG A 127 9.70 -6.89 -11.95
C ARG A 127 10.47 -6.06 -12.99
N GLU A 128 10.92 -6.70 -14.06
CA GLU A 128 11.56 -5.99 -15.19
C GLU A 128 10.57 -5.05 -15.88
N MET A 129 9.36 -5.53 -16.15
CA MET A 129 8.26 -4.70 -16.69
C MET A 129 7.95 -3.51 -15.79
N THR A 130 7.87 -3.71 -14.47
CA THR A 130 7.65 -2.61 -13.52
C THR A 130 8.71 -1.52 -13.65
N ARG A 131 9.98 -1.90 -13.71
CA ARG A 131 11.09 -0.94 -13.84
C ARG A 131 11.00 -0.19 -15.18
N GLU A 132 10.82 -0.93 -16.27
CA GLU A 132 10.74 -0.36 -17.62
C GLU A 132 9.53 0.59 -17.75
N ALA A 133 8.35 0.18 -17.27
CA ALA A 133 7.15 1.02 -17.31
C ALA A 133 7.34 2.32 -16.51
N LEU A 134 7.91 2.21 -15.30
CA LEU A 134 8.17 3.37 -14.46
C LEU A 134 9.19 4.34 -15.11
N ASP A 135 10.25 3.82 -15.73
CA ASP A 135 11.22 4.64 -16.44
C ASP A 135 10.56 5.41 -17.61
N ILE A 136 9.68 4.74 -18.36
CA ILE A 136 8.91 5.38 -19.43
C ILE A 136 7.97 6.48 -18.89
N VAL A 137 7.21 6.17 -17.82
CA VAL A 137 6.30 7.15 -17.19
C VAL A 137 7.07 8.40 -16.75
N LEU A 138 8.18 8.23 -16.04
CA LEU A 138 9.00 9.34 -15.57
C LEU A 138 9.62 10.13 -16.72
N ARG A 139 10.03 9.45 -17.78
CA ARG A 139 10.57 10.11 -18.99
C ARG A 139 9.50 10.89 -19.74
N LEU A 140 8.25 10.39 -19.82
CA LEU A 140 7.13 11.12 -20.39
C LEU A 140 6.85 12.43 -19.65
N TRP A 141 7.02 12.44 -18.32
CA TRP A 141 6.90 13.65 -17.49
C TRP A 141 8.18 14.50 -17.45
N GLY A 142 9.27 13.99 -18.00
CA GLY A 142 10.54 14.67 -18.07
C GLY A 142 10.58 15.83 -19.06
N PRO A 143 11.69 16.60 -19.04
CA PRO A 143 11.85 17.81 -19.86
C PRO A 143 12.09 17.55 -21.36
N GLU A 144 12.35 16.30 -21.75
CA GLU A 144 12.58 15.95 -23.16
C GLU A 144 11.34 16.29 -24.00
N ALA A 145 11.54 17.06 -25.07
CA ALA A 145 10.47 17.42 -25.97
C ALA A 145 10.00 16.23 -26.80
N GLU A 146 10.93 15.41 -27.24
CA GLU A 146 10.70 14.26 -28.11
C GLU A 146 11.60 13.09 -27.69
N PHE A 147 11.12 11.87 -27.85
CA PHE A 147 11.93 10.65 -27.77
C PHE A 147 11.21 9.46 -28.41
N ASP A 148 11.98 8.47 -28.83
CA ASP A 148 11.53 7.15 -29.26
C ASP A 148 12.18 6.09 -28.34
N TYR A 149 11.37 5.52 -27.44
CA TYR A 149 11.82 4.50 -26.48
C TYR A 149 11.47 3.11 -27.00
N LYS A 150 12.47 2.32 -27.37
CA LYS A 150 12.32 0.92 -27.78
C LYS A 150 12.86 0.03 -26.67
N GLY A 151 11.97 -0.34 -25.73
CA GLY A 151 12.31 -1.21 -24.62
C GLY A 151 12.18 -2.69 -24.95
N LYS A 152 12.30 -3.51 -23.93
CA LYS A 152 12.11 -4.95 -24.02
C LYS A 152 10.61 -5.31 -24.11
N TYR A 153 9.77 -4.53 -23.43
CA TYR A 153 8.33 -4.79 -23.26
C TYR A 153 7.44 -3.76 -23.94
N TRP A 154 7.88 -2.51 -24.02
CA TRP A 154 7.10 -1.43 -24.62
C TRP A 154 7.90 -0.62 -25.63
N HIS A 155 7.19 -0.16 -26.64
CA HIS A 155 7.68 0.87 -27.54
C HIS A 155 6.81 2.10 -27.37
N VAL A 156 7.39 3.21 -26.92
CA VAL A 156 6.67 4.46 -26.66
C VAL A 156 7.41 5.63 -27.29
N THR A 157 6.69 6.37 -28.12
CA THR A 157 7.22 7.57 -28.73
C THR A 157 6.53 8.81 -28.13
N LYS A 158 7.32 9.72 -27.56
CA LYS A 158 6.85 11.07 -27.24
C LYS A 158 7.11 11.94 -28.46
N THR A 159 6.06 12.27 -29.19
CA THR A 159 6.17 13.16 -30.33
C THR A 159 6.29 14.60 -29.88
N GLY A 160 7.03 15.42 -30.62
CA GLY A 160 7.00 16.86 -30.47
C GLY A 160 5.66 17.45 -30.97
N THR A 161 5.65 18.75 -31.17
CA THR A 161 4.51 19.43 -31.74
C THR A 161 4.38 19.05 -33.22
N MET A 162 3.35 18.26 -33.57
CA MET A 162 3.07 17.91 -34.98
C MET A 162 2.46 19.08 -35.73
N ILE A 163 1.46 19.69 -35.10
CA ILE A 163 0.87 20.99 -35.48
C ILE A 163 0.56 21.72 -34.17
N GLU A 164 0.29 23.01 -34.21
CA GLU A 164 0.07 23.84 -33.02
C GLU A 164 -0.94 23.21 -32.02
N THR A 165 -1.94 22.51 -32.55
CA THR A 165 -3.02 21.88 -31.77
C THR A 165 -2.80 20.42 -31.43
N LEU A 166 -1.75 19.77 -31.93
CA LEU A 166 -1.43 18.35 -31.67
C LEU A 166 -0.04 18.22 -31.08
N ARG A 167 0.01 18.13 -29.75
CA ARG A 167 1.25 17.95 -28.97
C ARG A 167 0.95 17.24 -27.63
N PRO A 168 1.91 16.54 -27.01
CA PRO A 168 1.80 16.13 -25.64
C PRO A 168 1.63 17.34 -24.73
N HIS A 169 0.64 17.32 -23.84
CA HIS A 169 0.33 18.49 -23.00
C HIS A 169 -0.04 18.14 -21.56
N ILE A 170 -0.40 16.88 -21.27
CA ILE A 170 -0.80 16.45 -19.93
C ILE A 170 0.47 16.11 -19.15
N MET A 171 0.73 16.91 -18.12
CA MET A 171 1.85 16.74 -17.19
C MET A 171 1.32 16.77 -15.77
N PRO A 172 1.91 16.06 -14.81
CA PRO A 172 1.49 16.16 -13.40
C PRO A 172 1.49 17.63 -12.92
N LEU A 173 0.56 17.94 -12.02
CA LEU A 173 0.53 19.24 -11.32
C LEU A 173 1.73 19.37 -10.39
N GLN A 174 2.02 18.30 -9.63
CA GLN A 174 3.17 18.22 -8.74
C GLN A 174 4.47 18.03 -9.55
N ARG A 175 5.53 18.73 -9.16
CA ARG A 175 6.82 18.70 -9.87
C ARG A 175 7.93 18.11 -8.99
N PRO A 176 8.80 17.26 -9.54
CA PRO A 176 8.83 16.74 -10.93
C PRO A 176 7.72 15.72 -11.22
N HIS A 177 7.10 15.14 -10.21
CA HIS A 177 6.00 14.18 -10.25
C HIS A 177 5.32 14.08 -8.87
N PRO A 178 4.13 13.48 -8.72
CA PRO A 178 3.57 13.13 -7.43
C PRO A 178 4.55 12.27 -6.61
N PRO A 179 4.53 12.33 -5.27
CA PRO A 179 5.32 11.41 -4.45
C PRO A 179 5.07 9.96 -4.85
N ILE A 180 6.14 9.18 -5.01
CA ILE A 180 6.05 7.79 -5.46
C ILE A 180 6.26 6.85 -4.27
N GLY A 181 5.27 5.98 -4.00
CA GLY A 181 5.35 4.89 -3.04
C GLY A 181 5.63 3.55 -3.75
N VAL A 182 6.51 2.73 -3.20
CA VAL A 182 6.84 1.42 -3.77
C VAL A 182 6.65 0.34 -2.71
N ALA A 183 5.70 -0.56 -2.97
CA ALA A 183 5.39 -1.65 -2.07
C ALA A 183 6.38 -2.82 -2.19
N GLY A 184 6.68 -3.45 -1.05
CA GLY A 184 7.51 -4.66 -0.97
C GLY A 184 7.08 -5.58 0.16
N VAL A 185 7.20 -6.90 -0.11
CA VAL A 185 6.76 -7.97 0.81
C VAL A 185 7.90 -8.92 1.16
N SER A 186 8.77 -9.22 0.20
CA SER A 186 9.78 -10.26 0.36
C SER A 186 11.07 -9.74 1.00
N LYS A 187 11.75 -10.62 1.73
CA LYS A 187 13.13 -10.36 2.15
C LYS A 187 14.01 -10.18 0.90
N GLY A 188 14.88 -9.17 0.92
CA GLY A 188 15.71 -8.84 -0.25
C GLY A 188 14.92 -8.24 -1.42
N SER A 189 13.76 -7.64 -1.16
CA SER A 189 12.81 -7.12 -2.14
C SER A 189 13.45 -6.22 -3.19
N ASP A 190 13.31 -6.59 -4.47
CA ASP A 190 13.82 -5.78 -5.57
C ASP A 190 13.04 -4.47 -5.76
N THR A 191 11.77 -4.45 -5.37
CA THR A 191 10.96 -3.22 -5.38
C THR A 191 11.40 -2.25 -4.28
N LEU A 192 11.75 -2.74 -3.09
CA LEU A 192 12.31 -1.89 -2.03
C LEU A 192 13.73 -1.41 -2.37
N LYS A 193 14.54 -2.23 -3.06
CA LYS A 193 15.82 -1.76 -3.63
C LYS A 193 15.59 -0.65 -4.65
N LEU A 194 14.57 -0.77 -5.51
CA LEU A 194 14.19 0.28 -6.45
C LEU A 194 13.78 1.56 -5.72
N ALA A 195 13.01 1.46 -4.63
CA ALA A 195 12.65 2.60 -3.81
C ALA A 195 13.90 3.34 -3.28
N GLY A 196 14.86 2.61 -2.71
CA GLY A 196 16.13 3.18 -2.24
C GLY A 196 16.95 3.81 -3.36
N GLU A 197 17.11 3.11 -4.49
CA GLU A 197 17.84 3.57 -5.67
C GLU A 197 17.30 4.90 -6.22
N ARG A 198 15.98 5.08 -6.22
CA ARG A 198 15.32 6.26 -6.79
C ARG A 198 14.99 7.34 -5.75
N GLY A 199 15.08 7.04 -4.46
CA GLY A 199 14.66 7.95 -3.38
C GLY A 199 13.13 8.06 -3.28
N PHE A 200 12.40 6.99 -3.61
CA PHE A 200 10.97 6.87 -3.45
C PHE A 200 10.60 6.40 -2.04
N TRP A 201 9.33 6.51 -1.68
CA TRP A 201 8.84 6.08 -0.38
C TRP A 201 8.70 4.55 -0.29
N PRO A 202 9.52 3.87 0.51
CA PRO A 202 9.35 2.43 0.70
C PRO A 202 8.09 2.16 1.53
N MET A 203 7.35 1.11 1.15
CA MET A 203 6.14 0.67 1.84
C MET A 203 6.26 -0.81 2.13
N SER A 204 6.26 -1.19 3.41
CA SER A 204 6.33 -2.58 3.84
C SER A 204 4.96 -3.07 4.29
N LEU A 205 4.54 -4.20 3.70
CA LEU A 205 3.26 -4.81 4.03
C LEU A 205 3.34 -5.62 5.34
N ASN A 206 2.20 -6.02 5.81
CA ASN A 206 1.84 -6.53 7.12
C ASN A 206 2.30 -7.97 7.42
N LEU A 207 3.58 -8.16 7.68
CA LEU A 207 4.17 -9.42 8.15
C LEU A 207 4.69 -9.28 9.59
N ASN A 208 5.29 -10.32 10.14
CA ASN A 208 5.87 -10.22 11.48
C ASN A 208 6.90 -9.08 11.56
N PRO A 209 6.91 -8.26 12.62
CA PRO A 209 7.81 -7.12 12.74
C PRO A 209 9.30 -7.45 12.59
N ALA A 210 9.74 -8.60 13.10
CA ALA A 210 11.14 -9.04 12.96
C ALA A 210 11.52 -9.31 11.49
N TYR A 211 10.57 -9.85 10.70
CA TYR A 211 10.77 -10.04 9.28
C TYR A 211 10.78 -8.70 8.53
N VAL A 212 9.82 -7.82 8.83
CA VAL A 212 9.71 -6.50 8.22
C VAL A 212 10.94 -5.64 8.50
N ALA A 213 11.59 -5.78 9.66
CA ALA A 213 12.84 -5.07 9.96
C ALA A 213 13.92 -5.31 8.89
N SER A 214 13.96 -6.49 8.27
CA SER A 214 14.90 -6.82 7.18
C SER A 214 14.63 -6.07 5.86
N HIS A 215 13.47 -5.45 5.70
CA HIS A 215 13.11 -4.70 4.48
C HIS A 215 13.96 -3.44 4.33
N TRP A 216 14.34 -2.80 5.45
CA TRP A 216 15.16 -1.59 5.39
C TRP A 216 16.54 -1.85 4.80
N GLU A 217 17.13 -3.01 5.02
CA GLU A 217 18.39 -3.41 4.38
C GLU A 217 18.27 -3.37 2.84
N SER A 218 17.13 -3.79 2.29
CA SER A 218 16.89 -3.70 0.84
C SER A 218 16.86 -2.24 0.35
N VAL A 219 16.28 -1.34 1.12
CA VAL A 219 16.26 0.09 0.81
C VAL A 219 17.69 0.67 0.81
N GLU A 220 18.50 0.32 1.82
CA GLU A 220 19.90 0.76 1.93
C GLU A 220 20.76 0.23 0.78
N ILE A 221 20.60 -1.05 0.42
CA ILE A 221 21.29 -1.66 -0.74
C ILE A 221 20.93 -0.91 -2.02
N GLY A 222 19.68 -0.59 -2.23
CA GLY A 222 19.24 0.20 -3.38
C GLY A 222 19.82 1.60 -3.41
N ALA A 223 19.75 2.31 -2.29
CA ALA A 223 20.26 3.68 -2.14
C ALA A 223 21.77 3.78 -2.38
N ALA A 224 22.52 2.79 -1.90
CA ALA A 224 23.98 2.73 -2.10
C ALA A 224 24.40 2.69 -3.59
N ARG A 225 23.56 2.13 -4.47
CA ARG A 225 23.84 2.07 -5.93
C ARG A 225 23.92 3.45 -6.58
N THR A 226 23.27 4.43 -5.99
CA THR A 226 23.18 5.81 -6.50
C THR A 226 23.77 6.84 -5.55
N GLY A 227 24.44 6.40 -4.48
CA GLY A 227 25.06 7.27 -3.47
C GLY A 227 24.03 8.06 -2.63
N ARG A 228 22.79 7.57 -2.53
CA ARG A 228 21.74 8.20 -1.72
C ARG A 228 21.82 7.74 -0.27
N THR A 229 21.34 8.58 0.63
CA THR A 229 21.09 8.23 2.03
C THR A 229 19.57 8.16 2.23
N PRO A 230 18.98 6.97 2.41
CA PRO A 230 17.56 6.84 2.62
C PRO A 230 17.17 7.32 4.02
N ARG A 231 15.97 7.89 4.17
CA ARG A 231 15.47 8.38 5.45
C ARG A 231 14.37 7.47 5.96
N ARG A 232 14.49 6.98 7.18
CA ARG A 232 13.42 6.18 7.81
C ARG A 232 12.10 6.95 7.97
N ALA A 233 12.15 8.28 7.98
CA ALA A 233 10.97 9.14 7.93
C ALA A 233 10.12 8.93 6.65
N ASP A 234 10.71 8.44 5.57
CA ASP A 234 10.02 8.14 4.31
C ASP A 234 9.45 6.70 4.27
N TRP A 235 9.71 5.88 5.28
CA TRP A 235 9.24 4.50 5.33
C TRP A 235 7.82 4.39 5.86
N ARG A 236 6.95 3.73 5.10
CA ARG A 236 5.56 3.42 5.44
C ARG A 236 5.47 1.97 5.91
N LEU A 237 4.81 1.76 7.03
CA LEU A 237 4.59 0.44 7.60
C LEU A 237 3.11 0.14 7.71
N VAL A 238 2.65 -0.85 6.95
CA VAL A 238 1.25 -1.31 6.98
C VAL A 238 1.04 -2.26 8.14
N ARG A 239 -0.04 -2.07 8.91
CA ARG A 239 -0.40 -2.94 10.04
C ARG A 239 -1.91 -3.17 10.13
N GLU A 240 -2.27 -4.37 10.49
CA GLU A 240 -3.62 -4.67 10.96
C GLU A 240 -3.79 -4.08 12.36
N ILE A 241 -4.76 -3.20 12.51
CA ILE A 241 -5.01 -2.48 13.76
C ILE A 241 -6.50 -2.59 14.08
N PHE A 242 -6.81 -2.94 15.33
CA PHE A 242 -8.16 -2.84 15.87
C PHE A 242 -8.10 -2.45 17.34
N ILE A 243 -8.73 -1.36 17.68
CA ILE A 243 -8.73 -0.79 19.03
C ILE A 243 -10.16 -0.76 19.57
N ALA A 244 -10.34 -1.16 20.80
CA ALA A 244 -11.58 -1.03 21.54
C ALA A 244 -11.28 -0.58 22.98
N ASP A 245 -12.31 -0.30 23.77
CA ASP A 245 -12.13 0.21 25.14
C ASP A 245 -11.38 -0.79 26.04
N THR A 246 -11.48 -2.09 25.72
CA THR A 246 -10.77 -3.16 26.44
C THR A 246 -10.08 -4.13 25.48
N ASP A 247 -9.00 -4.79 25.95
CA ASP A 247 -8.28 -5.80 25.19
C ASP A 247 -9.19 -6.99 24.81
N ALA A 248 -10.08 -7.40 25.71
CA ALA A 248 -11.01 -8.50 25.48
C ALA A 248 -12.00 -8.17 24.35
N GLU A 249 -12.52 -6.96 24.34
CA GLU A 249 -13.42 -6.49 23.29
C GLU A 249 -12.70 -6.34 21.95
N ALA A 250 -11.52 -5.75 21.94
CA ALA A 250 -10.71 -5.62 20.73
C ALA A 250 -10.41 -7.00 20.12
N MET A 251 -10.06 -8.01 20.92
CA MET A 251 -9.84 -9.37 20.45
C MET A 251 -11.12 -9.99 19.86
N ARG A 252 -12.27 -9.79 20.51
CA ARG A 252 -13.56 -10.29 20.03
C ARG A 252 -13.97 -9.63 18.71
N LEU A 253 -13.79 -8.33 18.59
CA LEU A 253 -14.15 -7.55 17.41
C LEU A 253 -13.15 -7.66 16.25
N SER A 254 -11.92 -8.12 16.48
CA SER A 254 -10.90 -8.35 15.46
C SER A 254 -10.81 -9.83 15.05
N ALA A 255 -10.06 -10.65 15.77
CA ALA A 255 -9.85 -12.07 15.45
C ALA A 255 -11.15 -12.89 15.47
N GLY A 256 -12.10 -12.52 16.32
CA GLY A 256 -13.43 -13.12 16.40
C GLY A 256 -14.45 -12.59 15.38
N SER A 257 -14.07 -11.67 14.49
CA SER A 257 -14.97 -10.99 13.54
C SER A 257 -14.39 -10.98 12.11
N MET A 258 -14.65 -9.92 11.34
CA MET A 258 -14.29 -9.84 9.92
C MET A 258 -12.78 -9.93 9.65
N MET A 259 -11.94 -9.32 10.47
CA MET A 259 -10.48 -9.49 10.35
C MET A 259 -10.08 -10.96 10.45
N GLY A 260 -10.60 -11.68 11.46
CA GLY A 260 -10.34 -13.10 11.63
C GLY A 260 -10.94 -13.94 10.52
N ARG A 261 -12.10 -13.58 9.99
CA ARG A 261 -12.73 -14.27 8.86
C ARG A 261 -11.87 -14.16 7.60
N MET A 262 -11.50 -12.94 7.22
CA MET A 262 -10.64 -12.70 6.05
C MET A 262 -9.30 -13.43 6.18
N MET A 263 -8.72 -13.43 7.37
CA MET A 263 -7.48 -14.13 7.64
C MET A 263 -7.63 -15.65 7.41
N ARG A 264 -8.69 -16.27 7.93
CA ARG A 264 -8.95 -17.72 7.78
C ARG A 264 -9.30 -18.12 6.35
N GLU A 265 -10.14 -17.33 5.69
CA GLU A 265 -10.71 -17.71 4.39
C GLU A 265 -9.83 -17.28 3.20
N TYR A 266 -8.92 -16.30 3.40
CA TYR A 266 -8.13 -15.75 2.32
C TYR A 266 -6.63 -15.65 2.63
N PHE A 267 -6.20 -14.85 3.61
CA PHE A 267 -4.77 -14.56 3.79
C PHE A 267 -3.94 -15.77 4.21
N LEU A 268 -4.38 -16.55 5.20
CA LEU A 268 -3.62 -17.74 5.63
C LEU A 268 -3.49 -18.78 4.52
N PRO A 269 -4.58 -19.14 3.80
CA PRO A 269 -4.46 -20.02 2.63
C PRO A 269 -3.52 -19.46 1.55
N LEU A 270 -3.59 -18.17 1.27
CA LEU A 270 -2.74 -17.51 0.27
C LEU A 270 -1.26 -17.54 0.68
N LEU A 271 -0.95 -17.19 1.94
CA LEU A 271 0.42 -17.22 2.46
C LEU A 271 0.97 -18.65 2.53
N ALA A 272 0.13 -19.63 2.87
CA ALA A 272 0.52 -21.05 2.85
C ALA A 272 0.85 -21.52 1.42
N PHE A 273 0.05 -21.13 0.43
CA PHE A 273 0.31 -21.43 -0.97
C PHE A 273 1.67 -20.89 -1.45
N PHE A 274 2.06 -19.70 -1.00
CA PHE A 274 3.37 -19.09 -1.33
C PHE A 274 4.53 -19.57 -0.45
N GLY A 275 4.28 -20.39 0.57
CA GLY A 275 5.30 -20.75 1.56
C GLY A 275 5.69 -19.61 2.50
N PHE A 276 4.81 -18.65 2.71
CA PHE A 276 5.06 -17.44 3.50
C PHE A 276 4.50 -17.49 4.93
N THR A 277 3.93 -18.61 5.35
CA THR A 277 3.41 -18.79 6.72
C THR A 277 4.50 -18.53 7.77
N GLU A 278 5.74 -18.92 7.47
CA GLU A 278 6.90 -18.69 8.35
C GLU A 278 7.12 -17.20 8.68
N PHE A 279 6.75 -16.29 7.78
CA PHE A 279 6.92 -14.85 7.96
C PHE A 279 5.90 -14.22 8.92
N LEU A 280 4.89 -14.98 9.33
CA LEU A 280 3.96 -14.60 10.38
C LEU A 280 4.38 -15.09 11.77
N LYS A 281 5.36 -15.99 11.85
CA LYS A 281 5.77 -16.60 13.12
C LYS A 281 6.67 -15.66 13.93
N HIS A 282 6.38 -15.51 15.21
CA HIS A 282 7.26 -14.77 16.13
C HIS A 282 8.49 -15.58 16.54
N ARG A 283 8.47 -16.90 16.32
CA ARG A 283 9.58 -17.83 16.51
C ARG A 283 9.53 -18.94 15.44
N PRO A 284 10.67 -19.44 14.97
CA PRO A 284 10.74 -20.46 13.91
C PRO A 284 10.11 -21.82 14.29
N ASP A 285 10.09 -22.15 15.60
CA ASP A 285 9.59 -23.42 16.12
C ASP A 285 8.07 -23.52 16.24
N VAL A 286 7.33 -22.43 15.93
CA VAL A 286 5.86 -22.45 15.93
C VAL A 286 5.36 -23.30 14.75
N PRO A 287 4.50 -24.33 14.99
CA PRO A 287 3.88 -25.07 13.91
C PRO A 287 3.02 -24.19 13.00
N ASP A 288 2.96 -24.47 11.69
CA ASP A 288 2.12 -23.72 10.76
C ASP A 288 0.64 -23.76 11.16
N ALA A 289 0.18 -24.89 11.67
CA ALA A 289 -1.20 -25.07 12.12
C ALA A 289 -1.61 -24.17 13.29
N ASP A 290 -0.64 -23.68 14.07
CA ASP A 290 -0.88 -22.77 15.20
C ASP A 290 -0.96 -21.29 14.75
N VAL A 291 -0.60 -21.00 13.51
CA VAL A 291 -0.72 -19.64 12.95
C VAL A 291 -2.17 -19.37 12.56
N THR A 292 -2.96 -18.97 13.55
CA THR A 292 -4.40 -18.66 13.44
C THR A 292 -4.62 -17.15 13.50
N PRO A 293 -5.84 -16.64 13.22
CA PRO A 293 -6.16 -15.23 13.44
C PRO A 293 -5.89 -14.77 14.88
N GLU A 294 -6.18 -15.61 15.86
CA GLU A 294 -5.94 -15.32 17.28
C GLU A 294 -4.44 -15.27 17.59
N TYR A 295 -3.64 -16.12 16.95
CA TYR A 295 -2.18 -16.05 16.99
C TYR A 295 -1.68 -14.73 16.38
N CYS A 296 -2.16 -14.37 15.21
CA CYS A 296 -1.78 -13.11 14.54
C CYS A 296 -2.16 -11.88 15.37
N ALA A 297 -3.34 -11.89 15.99
CA ALA A 297 -3.77 -10.82 16.89
C ALA A 297 -2.87 -10.66 18.12
N ARG A 298 -2.32 -11.77 18.62
CA ARG A 298 -1.41 -11.75 19.77
C ARG A 298 0.02 -11.32 19.41
N HIS A 299 0.51 -11.71 18.23
CA HIS A 299 1.94 -11.62 17.91
C HIS A 299 2.27 -10.66 16.76
N ASN A 300 1.32 -10.38 15.87
CA ASN A 300 1.58 -9.59 14.66
C ASN A 300 0.76 -8.30 14.60
N TRP A 301 -0.52 -8.34 15.03
CA TRP A 301 -1.43 -7.22 14.89
C TRP A 301 -1.34 -6.24 16.06
N LEU A 302 -1.76 -5.03 15.83
CA LEU A 302 -1.97 -4.00 16.85
C LEU A 302 -3.43 -4.05 17.34
N VAL A 303 -3.72 -5.01 18.21
CA VAL A 303 -5.06 -5.27 18.74
C VAL A 303 -5.06 -5.13 20.26
N GLY A 304 -6.01 -4.36 20.81
CA GLY A 304 -6.14 -4.13 22.24
C GLY A 304 -6.80 -2.81 22.58
N SER A 305 -6.72 -2.43 23.85
CA SER A 305 -7.04 -1.09 24.33
C SER A 305 -6.04 -0.06 23.81
N PRO A 306 -6.35 1.24 23.87
CA PRO A 306 -5.40 2.28 23.45
C PRO A 306 -4.02 2.19 24.12
N ALA A 307 -3.98 1.78 25.38
CA ALA A 307 -2.71 1.59 26.12
C ALA A 307 -1.93 0.41 25.55
N THR A 308 -2.57 -0.76 25.39
CA THR A 308 -1.95 -1.96 24.83
C THR A 308 -1.45 -1.73 23.41
N VAL A 309 -2.24 -1.07 22.57
CA VAL A 309 -1.83 -0.77 21.19
C VAL A 309 -0.66 0.22 21.15
N ALA A 310 -0.65 1.23 22.01
CA ALA A 310 0.47 2.17 22.09
C ALA A 310 1.78 1.45 22.51
N ASP A 311 1.74 0.58 23.51
CA ASP A 311 2.91 -0.18 23.95
C ASP A 311 3.42 -1.12 22.84
N ARG A 312 2.52 -1.80 22.14
CA ARG A 312 2.85 -2.67 20.99
C ARG A 312 3.43 -1.89 19.83
N LEU A 313 2.85 -0.75 19.49
CA LEU A 313 3.34 0.11 18.42
C LEU A 313 4.74 0.63 18.75
N HIS A 314 5.00 1.02 20.00
CA HIS A 314 6.32 1.41 20.45
C HIS A 314 7.34 0.27 20.30
N ALA A 315 6.99 -0.94 20.73
CA ALA A 315 7.83 -2.12 20.59
C ALA A 315 8.17 -2.42 19.11
N ILE A 316 7.18 -2.33 18.20
CA ILE A 316 7.42 -2.48 16.76
C ILE A 316 8.34 -1.38 16.24
N TYR A 317 8.11 -0.12 16.65
CA TYR A 317 8.93 1.02 16.24
C TYR A 317 10.40 0.81 16.58
N GLU A 318 10.70 0.39 17.81
CA GLU A 318 12.06 0.09 18.24
C GLU A 318 12.63 -1.14 17.49
N GLN A 319 11.85 -2.19 17.34
CA GLN A 319 12.29 -3.43 16.68
C GLN A 319 12.69 -3.22 15.22
N VAL A 320 11.96 -2.39 14.48
CA VAL A 320 12.29 -2.09 13.07
C VAL A 320 13.31 -0.96 12.92
N GLY A 321 13.67 -0.27 14.00
CA GLY A 321 14.61 0.86 14.00
C GLY A 321 13.99 2.18 13.56
N GLY A 322 12.67 2.34 13.72
CA GLY A 322 11.91 3.54 13.39
C GLY A 322 11.38 3.59 11.95
N PHE A 323 10.25 4.27 11.78
CA PHE A 323 9.60 4.54 10.49
C PHE A 323 8.75 5.82 10.58
N GLY A 324 8.41 6.43 9.44
CA GLY A 324 7.74 7.73 9.41
C GLY A 324 6.24 7.69 9.47
N THR A 325 5.60 6.68 8.82
CA THR A 325 4.14 6.63 8.70
C THR A 325 3.62 5.23 9.03
N LEU A 326 2.63 5.16 9.93
CA LEU A 326 1.85 3.97 10.21
C LEU A 326 0.64 3.94 9.28
N LEU A 327 0.46 2.84 8.54
CA LEU A 327 -0.71 2.65 7.68
C LEU A 327 -1.62 1.57 8.28
N LEU A 328 -2.85 1.96 8.64
CA LEU A 328 -3.91 1.05 9.06
C LEU A 328 -4.38 0.24 7.84
N PHE A 329 -4.25 -1.08 7.90
CA PHE A 329 -4.84 -1.98 6.90
C PHE A 329 -6.35 -2.07 7.09
N CYS A 330 -7.12 -1.77 6.04
CA CYS A 330 -8.57 -1.71 6.10
C CYS A 330 -9.23 -3.06 5.92
N PHE A 331 -10.37 -3.26 6.60
CA PHE A 331 -11.22 -4.44 6.51
C PHE A 331 -12.69 -4.05 6.34
N ASP A 332 -13.51 -4.95 5.81
CA ASP A 332 -14.94 -4.74 5.66
C ASP A 332 -15.69 -4.92 6.98
N TYR A 333 -16.02 -3.82 7.62
CA TYR A 333 -16.91 -3.77 8.79
C TYR A 333 -18.25 -3.13 8.45
N ALA A 334 -18.71 -3.23 7.20
CA ALA A 334 -19.99 -2.65 6.79
C ALA A 334 -21.18 -3.18 7.61
N ASP A 335 -21.07 -4.38 8.17
CA ASP A 335 -22.09 -4.95 9.06
C ASP A 335 -21.97 -4.47 10.53
N ASN A 336 -20.85 -3.82 10.88
CA ASN A 336 -20.63 -3.21 12.18
C ASN A 336 -19.81 -1.91 12.06
N PRO A 337 -20.33 -0.90 11.36
CA PRO A 337 -19.58 0.30 11.01
C PRO A 337 -19.18 1.12 12.24
N ALA A 338 -19.98 1.10 13.30
CA ALA A 338 -19.69 1.82 14.54
C ALA A 338 -18.42 1.30 15.23
N ALA A 339 -18.19 -0.02 15.23
CA ALA A 339 -16.99 -0.60 15.84
C ALA A 339 -15.72 -0.22 15.07
N TRP A 340 -15.79 -0.19 13.73
CA TRP A 340 -14.64 0.22 12.91
C TRP A 340 -14.35 1.72 13.09
N HIS A 341 -15.38 2.56 13.02
CA HIS A 341 -15.23 4.00 13.22
C HIS A 341 -14.64 4.32 14.60
N HIS A 342 -15.18 3.70 15.67
CA HIS A 342 -14.65 3.87 17.02
C HIS A 342 -13.19 3.45 17.14
N SER A 343 -12.80 2.33 16.51
CA SER A 343 -11.39 1.91 16.45
C SER A 343 -10.50 2.95 15.77
N MET A 344 -10.95 3.58 14.68
CA MET A 344 -10.23 4.66 14.00
C MET A 344 -10.14 5.93 14.89
N GLU A 345 -11.21 6.28 15.61
CA GLU A 345 -11.21 7.39 16.58
C GLU A 345 -10.18 7.17 17.69
N LEU A 346 -10.17 5.99 18.31
CA LEU A 346 -9.21 5.64 19.35
C LEU A 346 -7.77 5.67 18.83
N LEU A 347 -7.53 5.21 17.60
CA LEU A 347 -6.21 5.34 16.96
C LEU A 347 -5.81 6.81 16.84
N ALA A 348 -6.69 7.65 16.26
CA ALA A 348 -6.40 9.05 15.97
C ALA A 348 -6.24 9.91 17.22
N HIS A 349 -7.08 9.70 18.24
CA HIS A 349 -7.18 10.58 19.40
C HIS A 349 -6.45 10.09 20.64
N GLU A 350 -6.25 8.79 20.82
CA GLU A 350 -5.64 8.25 22.03
C GLU A 350 -4.27 7.61 21.80
N VAL A 351 -4.04 6.98 20.64
CA VAL A 351 -2.77 6.31 20.35
C VAL A 351 -1.79 7.25 19.66
N MET A 352 -2.13 7.77 18.49
CA MET A 352 -1.20 8.54 17.64
C MET A 352 -0.64 9.81 18.27
N PRO A 353 -1.36 10.56 19.12
CA PRO A 353 -0.78 11.71 19.82
C PRO A 353 0.46 11.39 20.64
N ARG A 354 0.59 10.17 21.16
CA ARG A 354 1.75 9.70 21.93
C ARG A 354 3.00 9.54 21.06
N PHE A 355 2.83 9.39 19.74
CA PHE A 355 3.91 9.18 18.77
C PHE A 355 4.25 10.40 17.93
N LYS A 356 3.53 11.51 18.10
CA LYS A 356 3.71 12.73 17.30
C LYS A 356 5.13 13.30 17.36
N ALA A 357 5.81 13.16 18.51
CA ALA A 357 7.17 13.66 18.71
C ALA A 357 8.25 12.66 18.24
N LEU A 358 7.90 11.43 17.85
CA LEU A 358 8.87 10.46 17.37
C LEU A 358 9.27 10.80 15.93
N VAL A 359 10.53 11.20 15.79
CA VAL A 359 11.18 11.41 14.49
C VAL A 359 12.16 10.26 14.28
N PRO A 360 11.99 9.40 13.29
CA PRO A 360 12.93 8.31 13.03
C PRO A 360 14.27 8.90 12.56
N LYS A 361 15.34 8.31 13.06
CA LYS A 361 16.72 8.67 12.70
C LYS A 361 17.10 8.16 11.32
#